data_6aacce4d2f018b2c9eeac387ce666410
#
_entry.id   6aacce4d2f018b2c9eeac387ce666410
#
_cell.length_a   1.000
_cell.length_b   1.000
_cell.length_c   1.000
_cell.angle_alpha   90.00
_cell.angle_beta   90.00
_cell.angle_gamma   90.00
#
_symmetry.space_group_name_H-M   'P 1'
#
loop_
_entity.id
_entity.type
_entity.pdbx_description
1 polymer ?
#
loop_
_entity_poly.entity_id
_entity_poly.type
_entity_poly.pdbx_seq_one_letter_code
_entity_poly.pdbx_strand_id
1 'polypeptide(L)'
;MFFSVRFRVSTVAIAMALAIGCSSDPTSSPNDPGSERPPDGLTVARLATTAPPLEESTVSFWAVKGRSVEQKLYFLDSQGQRGEEYLALKLEDESLSQRPDGSAIAEGDSVLITITVEDPALLLFSLQPTGLKFSASKPAELRIRYDQADDDLNEDGDVDSEDDSLESILGIWRQELPGDPFVRLGSVKVEGQEELEADLLGFSRYAIAY
;
A
#
# COMPACT_ATOMS: atom_id res chain seq x y z
N MET A 1 -23.26 69.13 -49.32
CA MET A 1 -23.96 67.88 -49.44
C MET A 1 -23.48 67.02 -48.30
N PHE A 2 -24.14 67.07 -47.14
CA PHE A 2 -23.71 66.41 -45.92
C PHE A 2 -24.62 65.20 -45.66
N PHE A 3 -24.08 64.00 -45.71
CA PHE A 3 -24.80 62.80 -45.31
C PHE A 3 -24.53 62.49 -43.83
N SER A 4 -25.60 62.56 -43.04
CA SER A 4 -25.61 62.24 -41.62
C SER A 4 -25.95 60.75 -41.44
N VAL A 5 -25.00 59.97 -40.97
CA VAL A 5 -25.21 58.55 -40.63
C VAL A 5 -25.56 58.42 -39.13
N ARG A 6 -26.80 58.06 -38.86
CA ARG A 6 -27.25 57.76 -37.48
C ARG A 6 -26.86 56.30 -37.07
N PHE A 7 -25.99 56.22 -36.10
CA PHE A 7 -25.67 54.93 -35.43
C PHE A 7 -26.77 54.59 -34.42
N ARG A 8 -27.43 53.45 -34.62
CA ARG A 8 -28.33 52.89 -33.61
C ARG A 8 -27.50 51.96 -32.68
N VAL A 9 -27.43 52.31 -31.41
CA VAL A 9 -26.85 51.48 -30.36
C VAL A 9 -27.92 50.47 -29.94
N SER A 10 -27.72 49.18 -30.26
CA SER A 10 -28.53 48.10 -29.73
C SER A 10 -27.89 47.61 -28.43
N THR A 11 -28.61 47.79 -27.36
CA THR A 11 -28.23 47.28 -26.03
C THR A 11 -28.56 45.78 -25.99
N VAL A 12 -27.55 44.94 -25.99
CA VAL A 12 -27.69 43.48 -25.77
C VAL A 12 -27.59 43.26 -24.27
N ALA A 13 -28.69 42.85 -23.66
CA ALA A 13 -28.72 42.38 -22.29
C ALA A 13 -28.15 40.95 -22.23
N ILE A 14 -26.97 40.78 -21.64
CA ILE A 14 -26.39 39.47 -21.35
C ILE A 14 -26.99 38.98 -20.05
N ALA A 15 -27.88 37.99 -20.14
CA ALA A 15 -28.34 37.22 -18.99
C ALA A 15 -27.23 36.24 -18.56
N MET A 16 -26.60 36.51 -17.42
CA MET A 16 -25.65 35.60 -16.77
C MET A 16 -26.44 34.49 -16.11
N ALA A 17 -26.50 33.29 -16.75
CA ALA A 17 -26.97 32.07 -16.12
C ALA A 17 -25.85 31.53 -15.23
N LEU A 18 -26.05 31.60 -13.90
CA LEU A 18 -25.24 30.92 -12.91
C LEU A 18 -25.54 29.40 -13.02
N ALA A 19 -24.70 28.70 -13.74
CA ALA A 19 -24.67 27.24 -13.66
C ALA A 19 -24.02 26.83 -12.32
N ILE A 20 -24.84 26.43 -11.36
CA ILE A 20 -24.40 25.71 -10.17
C ILE A 20 -23.97 24.34 -10.67
N GLY A 21 -22.69 24.19 -10.95
CA GLY A 21 -22.07 22.91 -11.22
C GLY A 21 -22.04 22.11 -9.91
N CYS A 22 -22.97 21.17 -9.74
CA CYS A 22 -22.77 20.07 -8.82
C CYS A 22 -21.53 19.31 -9.32
N SER A 23 -20.43 19.49 -8.62
CA SER A 23 -19.27 18.61 -8.69
C SER A 23 -19.74 17.27 -8.15
N SER A 24 -20.11 16.35 -9.03
CA SER A 24 -20.26 14.94 -8.68
C SER A 24 -18.86 14.43 -8.39
N ASP A 25 -18.54 14.22 -7.13
CA ASP A 25 -17.38 13.42 -6.76
C ASP A 25 -17.49 12.08 -7.50
N PRO A 26 -16.40 11.62 -8.16
CA PRO A 26 -16.42 10.30 -8.75
C PRO A 26 -16.67 9.30 -7.62
N THR A 27 -17.83 8.65 -7.66
CA THR A 27 -18.18 7.57 -6.76
C THR A 27 -17.12 6.49 -6.94
N SER A 28 -16.15 6.42 -6.02
CA SER A 28 -15.19 5.34 -5.97
C SER A 28 -15.97 4.04 -5.81
N SER A 29 -15.71 3.11 -6.71
CA SER A 29 -16.32 1.78 -6.67
C SER A 29 -15.88 1.08 -5.38
N PRO A 30 -16.75 0.37 -4.64
CA PRO A 30 -16.37 -0.31 -3.40
C PRO A 30 -15.25 -1.35 -3.52
N ASN A 31 -14.77 -1.60 -4.73
CA ASN A 31 -13.72 -2.57 -5.06
C ASN A 31 -12.48 -1.93 -5.71
N ASP A 32 -12.29 -0.61 -5.59
CA ASP A 32 -11.05 0.02 -6.07
C ASP A 32 -9.98 -0.12 -4.99
N PRO A 33 -8.97 -1.01 -5.16
CA PRO A 33 -7.90 -1.14 -4.18
C PRO A 33 -7.14 0.18 -4.11
N GLY A 34 -7.23 0.88 -2.97
CA GLY A 34 -6.57 2.13 -2.72
C GLY A 34 -7.49 3.35 -2.57
N SER A 35 -8.80 3.16 -2.42
CA SER A 35 -9.76 4.26 -2.30
C SER A 35 -10.00 4.76 -0.85
N GLU A 36 -9.64 3.98 0.16
CA GLU A 36 -9.88 4.37 1.55
C GLU A 36 -8.69 5.16 2.11
N ARG A 37 -8.91 6.43 2.42
CA ARG A 37 -8.00 7.23 3.24
C ARG A 37 -8.30 6.98 4.72
N PRO A 38 -7.28 6.93 5.59
CA PRO A 38 -7.52 6.89 7.03
C PRO A 38 -8.32 8.14 7.44
N PRO A 39 -9.36 7.99 8.26
CA PRO A 39 -10.24 9.12 8.61
C PRO A 39 -9.48 10.23 9.35
N ASP A 40 -8.75 9.99 10.39
CA ASP A 40 -7.98 11.00 11.14
C ASP A 40 -6.77 10.36 11.85
N GLY A 41 -5.79 10.00 11.06
CA GLY A 41 -4.59 9.35 11.56
C GLY A 41 -4.65 7.84 11.37
N LEU A 42 -3.56 7.28 10.87
CA LEU A 42 -3.38 5.85 10.73
C LEU A 42 -2.53 5.38 11.91
N THR A 43 -3.00 4.39 12.62
CA THR A 43 -2.21 3.72 13.66
C THR A 43 -1.58 2.47 13.06
N VAL A 44 -0.25 2.45 12.99
CA VAL A 44 0.51 1.28 12.53
C VAL A 44 0.55 0.28 13.68
N ALA A 45 0.17 -0.97 13.40
CA ALA A 45 0.22 -2.04 14.39
C ALA A 45 1.65 -2.28 14.88
N ARG A 46 1.78 -2.51 16.18
CA ARG A 46 3.06 -2.74 16.87
C ARG A 46 3.29 -4.22 17.05
N LEU A 47 4.55 -4.62 17.09
CA LEU A 47 4.91 -5.93 17.60
C LEU A 47 4.87 -5.92 19.14
N ALA A 48 4.39 -7.01 19.72
CA ALA A 48 4.44 -7.22 21.17
C ALA A 48 5.89 -7.10 21.68
N THR A 49 6.05 -6.60 22.90
CA THR A 49 7.37 -6.49 23.53
C THR A 49 8.03 -7.86 23.76
N THR A 50 7.25 -8.93 23.70
CA THR A 50 7.67 -10.33 23.79
C THR A 50 7.92 -10.97 22.44
N ALA A 51 7.64 -10.26 21.33
CA ALA A 51 7.87 -10.78 19.98
C ALA A 51 9.33 -11.19 19.80
N PRO A 52 9.60 -12.32 19.14
CA PRO A 52 10.96 -12.73 18.84
C PRO A 52 11.66 -11.72 17.94
N PRO A 53 12.99 -11.55 18.04
CA PRO A 53 13.71 -10.69 17.12
C PRO A 53 13.69 -11.26 15.70
N LEU A 54 13.76 -10.38 14.69
CA LEU A 54 13.91 -10.79 13.31
C LEU A 54 15.30 -11.40 13.06
N GLU A 55 15.38 -12.41 12.18
CA GLU A 55 16.65 -12.97 11.68
C GLU A 55 17.45 -11.87 10.96
N GLU A 56 16.78 -11.12 10.08
CA GLU A 56 17.31 -9.99 9.34
C GLU A 56 16.22 -8.92 9.19
N SER A 57 16.57 -7.64 9.38
CA SER A 57 15.67 -6.52 9.13
C SER A 57 15.71 -6.03 7.68
N THR A 58 16.71 -6.49 6.90
CA THR A 58 16.88 -6.12 5.49
C THR A 58 17.40 -7.30 4.71
N VAL A 59 16.72 -7.61 3.62
CA VAL A 59 17.13 -8.68 2.69
C VAL A 59 17.09 -8.16 1.26
N SER A 60 18.06 -8.57 0.45
CA SER A 60 18.12 -8.24 -0.98
C SER A 60 18.27 -9.48 -1.82
N PHE A 61 17.56 -9.52 -2.96
CA PHE A 61 17.61 -10.64 -3.90
C PHE A 61 17.40 -10.16 -5.34
N TRP A 62 17.83 -10.96 -6.31
CA TRP A 62 17.59 -10.68 -7.72
C TRP A 62 16.32 -11.37 -8.20
N ALA A 63 15.35 -10.58 -8.68
CA ALA A 63 14.21 -11.07 -9.43
C ALA A 63 14.52 -10.99 -10.93
N VAL A 64 14.25 -12.06 -11.66
CA VAL A 64 14.49 -12.17 -13.11
C VAL A 64 13.16 -12.37 -13.80
N LYS A 65 12.84 -11.51 -14.78
CA LYS A 65 11.64 -11.71 -15.60
C LYS A 65 11.72 -13.04 -16.35
N GLY A 66 10.63 -13.80 -16.34
CA GLY A 66 10.58 -15.18 -16.83
C GLY A 66 10.89 -16.24 -15.78
N ARG A 67 11.05 -15.84 -14.50
CA ARG A 67 11.29 -16.77 -13.38
C ARG A 67 10.52 -16.33 -12.15
N SER A 68 9.81 -17.27 -11.55
CA SER A 68 9.19 -17.04 -10.25
C SER A 68 10.24 -17.02 -9.14
N VAL A 69 10.02 -16.17 -8.15
CA VAL A 69 10.85 -16.09 -6.95
C VAL A 69 9.98 -15.76 -5.75
N GLU A 70 10.29 -16.35 -4.60
CA GLU A 70 9.71 -16.01 -3.32
C GLU A 70 10.84 -15.69 -2.35
N GLN A 71 10.75 -14.54 -1.67
CA GLN A 71 11.66 -14.14 -0.62
C GLN A 71 10.88 -14.00 0.68
N LYS A 72 11.46 -14.54 1.77
CA LYS A 72 10.84 -14.55 3.08
C LYS A 72 11.76 -13.91 4.12
N LEU A 73 11.16 -13.28 5.12
CA LEU A 73 11.77 -12.86 6.36
C LEU A 73 11.21 -13.70 7.49
N TYR A 74 12.03 -13.95 8.51
CA TYR A 74 11.68 -14.82 9.61
C TYR A 74 12.01 -14.19 10.95
N PHE A 75 11.25 -14.55 11.96
CA PHE A 75 11.67 -14.37 13.34
C PHE A 75 12.72 -15.44 13.72
N LEU A 76 13.50 -15.15 14.76
CA LEU A 76 14.35 -16.14 15.39
C LEU A 76 13.56 -16.92 16.45
N ASP A 77 13.83 -18.19 16.56
CA ASP A 77 13.30 -18.99 17.66
C ASP A 77 14.07 -18.75 18.98
N SER A 78 13.64 -19.39 20.05
CA SER A 78 14.29 -19.29 21.38
C SER A 78 15.72 -19.80 21.42
N GLN A 79 16.20 -20.47 20.37
CA GLN A 79 17.56 -20.99 20.22
C GLN A 79 18.41 -20.12 19.30
N GLY A 80 17.85 -19.00 18.80
CA GLY A 80 18.52 -18.11 17.84
C GLY A 80 18.61 -18.73 16.43
N GLN A 81 17.77 -19.72 16.12
CA GLN A 81 17.64 -20.28 14.78
C GLN A 81 16.45 -19.66 14.07
N ARG A 82 16.36 -19.86 12.75
CA ARG A 82 15.20 -19.45 11.97
C ARG A 82 13.92 -20.07 12.51
N GLY A 83 12.99 -19.24 12.93
CA GLY A 83 11.70 -19.60 13.48
C GLY A 83 10.56 -19.40 12.49
N GLU A 84 9.50 -18.72 12.92
CA GLU A 84 8.29 -18.50 12.13
C GLU A 84 8.48 -17.44 11.05
N GLU A 85 7.72 -17.57 9.97
CA GLU A 85 7.70 -16.60 8.89
C GLU A 85 7.05 -15.27 9.39
N TYR A 86 7.70 -14.16 9.09
CA TYR A 86 7.19 -12.82 9.36
C TYR A 86 6.52 -12.22 8.12
N LEU A 87 7.22 -12.31 6.98
CA LEU A 87 6.80 -11.72 5.73
C LEU A 87 7.25 -12.59 4.56
N ALA A 88 6.41 -12.72 3.54
CA ALA A 88 6.77 -13.29 2.26
C ALA A 88 6.40 -12.35 1.12
N LEU A 89 7.31 -12.21 0.17
CA LEU A 89 7.08 -11.54 -1.11
C LEU A 89 7.31 -12.53 -2.23
N LYS A 90 6.27 -12.78 -3.02
CA LYS A 90 6.30 -13.71 -4.15
C LYS A 90 6.09 -12.93 -5.46
N LEU A 91 6.94 -13.21 -6.43
CA LEU A 91 6.79 -12.77 -7.80
C LEU A 91 6.67 -13.98 -8.71
N GLU A 92 5.66 -13.99 -9.56
CA GLU A 92 5.56 -14.98 -10.63
C GLU A 92 6.46 -14.56 -11.82
N ASP A 93 6.64 -15.47 -12.77
CA ASP A 93 7.50 -15.28 -13.95
C ASP A 93 7.18 -14.01 -14.76
N GLU A 94 5.88 -13.67 -14.90
CA GLU A 94 5.41 -12.51 -15.65
C GLU A 94 5.14 -11.27 -14.77
N SER A 95 5.46 -11.31 -13.46
CA SER A 95 5.14 -10.20 -12.54
C SER A 95 5.87 -8.90 -12.92
N LEU A 96 7.17 -8.96 -13.21
CA LEU A 96 7.96 -7.76 -13.50
C LEU A 96 7.49 -7.08 -14.79
N SER A 97 7.15 -5.79 -14.73
CA SER A 97 6.60 -5.03 -15.87
C SER A 97 7.48 -3.84 -16.26
N GLN A 98 7.72 -2.92 -15.33
CA GLN A 98 8.34 -1.64 -15.65
C GLN A 98 9.27 -1.18 -14.52
N ARG A 99 10.43 -0.63 -14.89
CA ARG A 99 11.39 -0.02 -13.95
C ARG A 99 10.87 1.33 -13.45
N PRO A 100 11.45 1.87 -12.35
CA PRO A 100 11.06 3.19 -11.84
C PRO A 100 11.19 4.34 -12.84
N ASP A 101 12.10 4.24 -13.80
CA ASP A 101 12.31 5.23 -14.87
C ASP A 101 11.30 5.12 -16.02
N GLY A 102 10.34 4.19 -15.91
CA GLY A 102 9.33 3.94 -16.93
C GLY A 102 9.75 2.99 -18.04
N SER A 103 11.00 2.51 -18.07
CA SER A 103 11.44 1.55 -19.07
C SER A 103 10.82 0.16 -18.81
N ALA A 104 10.45 -0.54 -19.88
CA ALA A 104 9.96 -1.90 -19.80
C ALA A 104 11.05 -2.87 -19.36
N ILE A 105 10.69 -3.90 -18.61
CA ILE A 105 11.58 -5.00 -18.23
C ILE A 105 11.39 -6.12 -19.26
N ALA A 106 12.44 -6.44 -19.99
CA ALA A 106 12.42 -7.50 -21.01
C ALA A 106 12.64 -8.88 -20.36
N GLU A 107 12.26 -9.92 -21.11
CA GLU A 107 12.51 -11.31 -20.72
C GLU A 107 13.99 -11.56 -20.46
N GLY A 108 14.31 -12.16 -19.32
CA GLY A 108 15.68 -12.38 -18.86
C GLY A 108 16.34 -11.21 -18.14
N ASP A 109 15.76 -10.02 -18.17
CA ASP A 109 16.24 -8.88 -17.38
C ASP A 109 16.07 -9.15 -15.88
N SER A 110 16.98 -8.59 -15.10
CA SER A 110 16.95 -8.70 -13.64
C SER A 110 16.78 -7.35 -12.96
N VAL A 111 16.15 -7.39 -11.78
CA VAL A 111 16.01 -6.24 -10.87
C VAL A 111 16.45 -6.69 -9.48
N LEU A 112 17.32 -5.90 -8.84
CA LEU A 112 17.66 -6.09 -7.44
C LEU A 112 16.49 -5.57 -6.60
N ILE A 113 15.90 -6.43 -5.80
CA ILE A 113 14.82 -6.10 -4.89
C ILE A 113 15.37 -6.12 -3.47
N THR A 114 14.97 -5.13 -2.67
CA THR A 114 15.30 -5.05 -1.25
C THR A 114 14.03 -4.86 -0.44
N ILE A 115 13.88 -5.69 0.58
CA ILE A 115 12.83 -5.58 1.61
C ILE A 115 13.51 -5.07 2.87
N THR A 116 12.98 -4.01 3.48
CA THR A 116 13.48 -3.46 4.74
C THR A 116 12.34 -3.30 5.73
N VAL A 117 12.45 -3.88 6.91
CA VAL A 117 11.64 -3.56 8.08
C VAL A 117 12.19 -2.25 8.65
N GLU A 118 11.41 -1.17 8.58
CA GLU A 118 11.90 0.19 8.89
C GLU A 118 12.05 0.43 10.40
N ASP A 119 11.10 -0.13 11.16
CA ASP A 119 11.12 -0.08 12.62
C ASP A 119 10.84 -1.50 13.15
N PRO A 120 11.74 -2.09 13.93
CA PRO A 120 11.55 -3.43 14.47
C PRO A 120 10.42 -3.55 15.51
N ALA A 121 9.88 -2.43 15.98
CA ALA A 121 8.73 -2.40 16.87
C ALA A 121 7.38 -2.24 16.14
N LEU A 122 7.40 -2.02 14.81
CA LEU A 122 6.22 -1.73 14.03
C LEU A 122 6.10 -2.70 12.85
N LEU A 123 4.87 -2.99 12.46
CA LEU A 123 4.58 -3.70 11.21
C LEU A 123 4.66 -2.73 10.02
N LEU A 124 5.88 -2.21 9.79
CA LEU A 124 6.18 -1.16 8.83
C LEU A 124 7.43 -1.51 8.01
N PHE A 125 7.31 -1.52 6.70
CA PHE A 125 8.41 -1.94 5.81
C PHE A 125 8.36 -1.23 4.47
N SER A 126 9.52 -1.18 3.82
CA SER A 126 9.68 -0.64 2.48
C SER A 126 10.17 -1.71 1.51
N LEU A 127 9.68 -1.62 0.28
CA LEU A 127 10.07 -2.45 -0.85
C LEU A 127 10.75 -1.58 -1.91
N GLN A 128 11.96 -1.96 -2.28
CA GLN A 128 12.79 -1.21 -3.24
C GLN A 128 13.08 -2.05 -4.49
N PRO A 129 13.25 -1.40 -5.64
CA PRO A 129 13.25 0.05 -5.86
C PRO A 129 11.82 0.63 -5.87
N THR A 130 11.63 1.74 -5.16
CA THR A 130 10.34 2.46 -5.20
C THR A 130 9.97 2.81 -6.63
N GLY A 131 8.71 2.61 -6.99
CA GLY A 131 8.20 2.86 -8.35
C GLY A 131 8.40 1.69 -9.33
N LEU A 132 9.00 0.56 -8.90
CA LEU A 132 8.94 -0.68 -9.68
C LEU A 132 7.47 -1.06 -9.90
N LYS A 133 7.10 -1.44 -11.12
CA LYS A 133 5.73 -1.80 -11.49
C LYS A 133 5.62 -3.28 -11.82
N PHE A 134 4.46 -3.84 -11.46
CA PHE A 134 4.10 -5.22 -11.77
C PHE A 134 2.98 -5.29 -12.80
N SER A 135 2.83 -6.46 -13.41
CA SER A 135 1.75 -6.76 -14.33
C SER A 135 0.43 -6.85 -13.56
N ALA A 136 -0.62 -6.18 -14.06
CA ALA A 136 -1.94 -6.28 -13.43
C ALA A 136 -2.56 -7.69 -13.52
N SER A 137 -2.11 -8.51 -14.48
CA SER A 137 -2.55 -9.91 -14.60
C SER A 137 -1.73 -10.89 -13.75
N LYS A 138 -0.57 -10.44 -13.25
CA LYS A 138 0.38 -11.18 -12.42
C LYS A 138 1.03 -10.21 -11.42
N PRO A 139 0.26 -9.69 -10.46
CA PRO A 139 0.79 -8.81 -9.42
C PRO A 139 1.86 -9.53 -8.59
N ALA A 140 2.64 -8.80 -7.84
CA ALA A 140 3.43 -9.40 -6.78
C ALA A 140 2.51 -9.68 -5.59
N GLU A 141 2.67 -10.84 -4.94
CA GLU A 141 1.90 -11.23 -3.77
C GLU A 141 2.72 -10.91 -2.51
N LEU A 142 2.13 -10.14 -1.61
CA LEU A 142 2.71 -9.82 -0.31
C LEU A 142 1.88 -10.48 0.78
N ARG A 143 2.51 -11.27 1.63
CA ARG A 143 1.91 -11.87 2.82
C ARG A 143 2.65 -11.39 4.05
N ILE A 144 1.92 -11.02 5.09
CA ILE A 144 2.48 -10.54 6.35
C ILE A 144 1.72 -11.20 7.49
N ARG A 145 2.45 -11.87 8.38
CA ARG A 145 1.89 -12.39 9.62
C ARG A 145 1.90 -11.30 10.69
N TYR A 146 0.83 -11.25 11.45
CA TYR A 146 0.68 -10.31 12.57
C TYR A 146 0.41 -11.02 13.91
N ASP A 147 0.63 -12.36 13.97
CA ASP A 147 0.52 -13.20 15.17
C ASP A 147 1.48 -12.80 16.30
N GLN A 148 2.47 -11.96 16.00
CA GLN A 148 3.36 -11.36 16.98
C GLN A 148 3.06 -9.88 17.23
N ALA A 149 1.92 -9.38 16.74
CA ALA A 149 1.45 -8.03 17.07
C ALA A 149 1.09 -7.94 18.56
N ASP A 150 1.07 -6.71 19.07
CA ASP A 150 0.55 -6.45 20.41
C ASP A 150 -0.97 -6.59 20.40
N ASP A 151 -1.51 -7.39 21.33
CA ASP A 151 -2.95 -7.59 21.44
C ASP A 151 -3.66 -6.34 21.99
N ASP A 152 -2.97 -5.46 22.74
CA ASP A 152 -3.43 -4.14 23.17
C ASP A 152 -3.21 -3.14 22.04
N LEU A 153 -4.11 -3.16 21.06
CA LEU A 153 -3.98 -2.34 19.84
C LEU A 153 -4.24 -0.85 20.14
N ASN A 154 -5.15 -0.52 21.09
CA ASN A 154 -5.46 0.85 21.45
C ASN A 154 -4.47 1.45 22.48
N GLU A 155 -3.53 0.65 23.00
CA GLU A 155 -2.49 1.03 23.97
C GLU A 155 -3.06 1.59 25.29
N ASP A 156 -4.24 1.12 25.73
CA ASP A 156 -4.85 1.56 26.99
C ASP A 156 -4.44 0.72 28.23
N GLY A 157 -3.76 -0.40 28.00
CA GLY A 157 -3.19 -1.31 28.99
C GLY A 157 -4.07 -2.50 29.35
N ASP A 158 -5.24 -2.63 28.73
CA ASP A 158 -6.14 -3.76 28.87
C ASP A 158 -6.37 -4.40 27.48
N VAL A 159 -6.44 -5.72 27.40
CA VAL A 159 -6.81 -6.42 26.15
C VAL A 159 -8.29 -6.79 26.24
N ASP A 160 -9.11 -6.16 25.41
CA ASP A 160 -10.56 -6.29 25.51
C ASP A 160 -11.28 -6.25 24.13
N SER A 161 -12.61 -6.08 24.15
CA SER A 161 -13.43 -6.07 22.93
C SER A 161 -13.23 -4.85 22.03
N GLU A 162 -12.57 -3.79 22.50
CA GLU A 162 -12.20 -2.65 21.68
C GLU A 162 -11.03 -3.04 20.78
N ASP A 163 -10.06 -3.81 21.32
CA ASP A 163 -8.95 -4.37 20.56
C ASP A 163 -9.40 -5.39 19.53
N ASP A 164 -10.34 -6.28 19.89
CA ASP A 164 -10.98 -7.21 18.92
C ASP A 164 -11.60 -6.45 17.75
N SER A 165 -12.19 -5.28 18.04
CA SER A 165 -12.79 -4.43 17.02
C SER A 165 -11.73 -3.82 16.11
N LEU A 166 -10.60 -3.36 16.65
CA LEU A 166 -9.46 -2.83 15.90
C LEU A 166 -8.78 -3.93 15.09
N GLU A 167 -8.57 -5.11 15.68
CA GLU A 167 -8.02 -6.25 14.95
C GLU A 167 -8.88 -6.62 13.74
N SER A 168 -10.21 -6.54 13.87
CA SER A 168 -11.15 -6.86 12.79
C SER A 168 -10.98 -5.97 11.56
N ILE A 169 -10.48 -4.75 11.74
CA ILE A 169 -10.28 -3.76 10.67
C ILE A 169 -8.82 -3.60 10.24
N LEU A 170 -7.89 -4.38 10.81
CA LEU A 170 -6.52 -4.42 10.32
C LEU A 170 -6.46 -4.65 8.81
N GLY A 171 -5.56 -3.97 8.15
CA GLY A 171 -5.35 -4.08 6.72
C GLY A 171 -3.95 -3.69 6.31
N ILE A 172 -3.60 -3.97 5.06
CA ILE A 172 -2.35 -3.50 4.47
C ILE A 172 -2.58 -2.11 3.89
N TRP A 173 -1.77 -1.17 4.32
CA TRP A 173 -1.78 0.22 3.86
C TRP A 173 -0.49 0.53 3.11
N ARG A 174 -0.62 1.34 2.06
CA ARG A 174 0.48 1.74 1.19
C ARG A 174 0.71 3.24 1.28
N GLN A 175 1.96 3.67 1.35
CA GLN A 175 2.40 5.05 1.22
C GLN A 175 3.30 5.15 -0.01
N GLU A 176 2.92 5.95 -0.99
CA GLU A 176 3.66 6.03 -2.27
C GLU A 176 5.05 6.65 -2.06
N LEU A 177 5.10 7.81 -1.42
CA LEU A 177 6.35 8.50 -1.06
C LEU A 177 6.32 8.88 0.42
N PRO A 178 7.47 9.01 1.10
CA PRO A 178 7.53 9.50 2.47
C PRO A 178 6.83 10.85 2.62
N GLY A 179 5.85 10.93 3.53
CA GLY A 179 5.03 12.13 3.75
C GLY A 179 3.70 12.15 2.99
N ASP A 180 3.49 11.28 2.02
CA ASP A 180 2.17 11.09 1.42
C ASP A 180 1.21 10.42 2.41
N PRO A 181 -0.11 10.58 2.26
CA PRO A 181 -1.06 9.81 3.04
C PRO A 181 -0.96 8.33 2.70
N PHE A 182 -1.17 7.49 3.70
CA PHE A 182 -1.38 6.07 3.46
C PHE A 182 -2.74 5.83 2.80
N VAL A 183 -2.79 4.82 1.95
CA VAL A 183 -3.99 4.38 1.24
C VAL A 183 -4.15 2.88 1.48
N ARG A 184 -5.35 2.47 1.87
CA ARG A 184 -5.65 1.06 2.13
C ARG A 184 -5.62 0.26 0.84
N LEU A 185 -4.93 -0.87 0.86
CA LEU A 185 -4.99 -1.86 -0.22
C LEU A 185 -6.15 -2.84 0.01
N GLY A 186 -6.67 -3.39 -1.07
CA GLY A 186 -7.49 -4.59 -0.99
C GLY A 186 -6.63 -5.74 -0.46
N SER A 187 -6.85 -6.12 0.80
CA SER A 187 -6.15 -7.24 1.44
C SER A 187 -7.14 -8.28 1.92
N VAL A 188 -6.71 -9.53 1.91
CA VAL A 188 -7.47 -10.66 2.43
C VAL A 188 -6.86 -11.07 3.77
N LYS A 189 -7.71 -11.17 4.81
CA LYS A 189 -7.33 -11.75 6.09
C LYS A 189 -7.45 -13.27 5.95
N VAL A 190 -6.35 -13.98 6.15
CA VAL A 190 -6.33 -15.45 6.11
C VAL A 190 -6.73 -15.96 7.50
N GLU A 191 -7.99 -16.38 7.62
CA GLU A 191 -8.54 -16.84 8.88
C GLU A 191 -7.71 -18.01 9.48
N GLY A 192 -7.44 -17.91 10.78
CA GLY A 192 -6.70 -18.92 11.53
C GLY A 192 -5.19 -18.96 11.32
N GLN A 193 -4.64 -18.00 10.55
CA GLN A 193 -3.20 -17.84 10.38
C GLN A 193 -2.67 -16.48 10.86
N GLU A 194 -3.56 -15.56 11.25
CA GLU A 194 -3.19 -14.19 11.61
C GLU A 194 -2.27 -13.56 10.56
N GLU A 195 -2.69 -13.68 9.30
CA GLU A 195 -1.96 -13.26 8.12
C GLU A 195 -2.84 -12.35 7.25
N LEU A 196 -2.24 -11.31 6.72
CA LEU A 196 -2.81 -10.45 5.68
C LEU A 196 -2.08 -10.67 4.36
N GLU A 197 -2.85 -10.83 3.29
CA GLU A 197 -2.35 -11.01 1.94
C GLU A 197 -2.87 -9.90 1.04
N ALA A 198 -2.00 -9.34 0.18
CA ALA A 198 -2.36 -8.33 -0.80
C ALA A 198 -1.59 -8.48 -2.11
N ASP A 199 -2.27 -8.15 -3.20
CA ASP A 199 -1.70 -7.99 -4.52
C ASP A 199 -1.07 -6.60 -4.68
N LEU A 200 0.22 -6.57 -5.04
CA LEU A 200 0.96 -5.34 -5.26
C LEU A 200 1.16 -5.06 -6.75
N LEU A 201 0.73 -3.88 -7.18
CA LEU A 201 0.98 -3.38 -8.55
C LEU A 201 2.27 -2.56 -8.68
N GLY A 202 2.97 -2.31 -7.59
CA GLY A 202 4.24 -1.60 -7.57
C GLY A 202 4.84 -1.55 -6.19
N PHE A 203 6.09 -1.12 -6.09
CA PHE A 203 6.80 -1.01 -4.83
C PHE A 203 6.76 0.39 -4.24
N SER A 204 6.58 0.44 -2.94
CA SER A 204 6.57 1.62 -2.11
C SER A 204 6.79 1.23 -0.63
N ARG A 205 6.22 1.97 0.28
CA ARG A 205 6.20 1.70 1.72
C ARG A 205 4.86 1.09 2.12
N TYR A 206 4.86 0.14 3.02
CA TYR A 206 3.68 -0.61 3.46
C TYR A 206 3.63 -0.73 4.97
N ALA A 207 2.41 -0.80 5.52
CA ALA A 207 2.16 -1.03 6.93
C ALA A 207 0.96 -1.95 7.11
N ILE A 208 0.94 -2.72 8.20
CA ILE A 208 -0.30 -3.22 8.78
C ILE A 208 -0.79 -2.15 9.74
N ALA A 209 -2.04 -1.73 9.57
CA ALA A 209 -2.59 -0.61 10.32
C ALA A 209 -4.14 -0.63 10.32
N TYR A 210 -4.72 0.21 11.19
CA TYR A 210 -6.16 0.45 11.38
C TYR A 210 -6.45 1.93 11.55
#